data_b56a7bc491f9443b0c7f957f1fa490b9
#
_entry.id   b56a7bc491f9443b0c7f957f1fa490b9
#
_cell.length_a   1.000
_cell.length_b   1.000
_cell.length_c   1.000
_cell.angle_alpha   90.00
_cell.angle_beta   90.00
_cell.angle_gamma   90.00
#
_symmetry.space_group_name_H-M   'P 1'
#
loop_
_entity.id
_entity.type
_entity.pdbx_description
1 polymer ?
#
loop_
_entity_poly.entity_id
_entity_poly.type
_entity_poly.pdbx_seq_one_letter_code
_entity_poly.pdbx_strand_id
1 'polypeptide(L)'
;MASMKAAILNAPDGTPTYGDFPDPKLTEGRQIATMVAAGIHPIVRALASGKHYASKGAWPMIPGIDTVARTEDGALIYSGFIDPPYGTFAERMAVPAAMRFELPDGADPVQVAGGMNPGLSSWLPLIARKKELEKLGTVLILGVTGMAGLLAVQNAFSLGAERVIGTGRNAEGLLQAAKRQAETVTLTGDRQTDGAAIAKTFGSNAPCLILDFVWGEPAEAAFDALSYAEFKATDNVDIAYLEIGSMAGAEASLPASLLRSRRIRISGSGLGSASLAEILAQVPVYMKLIAERRVEVPTRVFPLSKIAEAWASNESGRRSVVVPG
;
A
#
# COMPACT_ATOMS: atom_id res chain seq x y z
N MET A 1 7.01 28.81 23.25
CA MET A 1 7.06 27.33 23.21
C MET A 1 8.09 26.96 22.17
N ALA A 2 8.83 25.88 22.38
CA ALA A 2 9.74 25.39 21.37
C ALA A 2 8.94 24.95 20.14
N SER A 3 9.50 25.15 18.93
CA SER A 3 8.90 24.81 17.66
C SER A 3 9.88 24.02 16.80
N MET A 4 9.33 23.27 15.85
CA MET A 4 10.06 22.48 14.88
C MET A 4 9.56 22.80 13.47
N LYS A 5 10.34 22.51 12.45
CA LYS A 5 9.88 22.58 11.06
C LYS A 5 9.02 21.35 10.74
N ALA A 6 7.92 21.59 10.05
CA ALA A 6 6.98 20.56 9.65
C ALA A 6 6.24 20.93 8.35
N ALA A 7 5.62 19.92 7.74
CA ALA A 7 4.59 20.11 6.73
C ALA A 7 3.25 20.37 7.42
N ILE A 8 2.65 21.51 7.17
CA ILE A 8 1.41 21.93 7.83
C ILE A 8 0.28 21.93 6.81
N LEU A 9 -0.75 21.12 7.08
CA LEU A 9 -2.00 21.12 6.33
C LEU A 9 -3.06 21.88 7.11
N ASN A 10 -3.50 23.03 6.57
CA ASN A 10 -4.42 23.93 7.25
C ASN A 10 -5.91 23.61 7.04
N ALA A 11 -6.23 22.84 6.02
CA ALA A 11 -7.62 22.48 5.67
C ALA A 11 -7.65 21.14 4.91
N PRO A 12 -8.79 20.43 4.88
CA PRO A 12 -8.96 19.23 4.05
C PRO A 12 -8.73 19.56 2.57
N ASP A 13 -8.28 18.57 1.81
CA ASP A 13 -7.97 18.69 0.38
C ASP A 13 -6.92 19.76 0.01
N GLY A 14 -6.25 20.37 1.00
CA GLY A 14 -5.20 21.36 0.81
C GLY A 14 -3.85 20.75 0.42
N THR A 15 -2.91 21.63 0.07
CA THR A 15 -1.49 21.27 -0.10
C THR A 15 -0.72 21.64 1.16
N PRO A 16 0.04 20.73 1.76
CA PRO A 16 0.84 21.05 2.94
C PRO A 16 1.91 22.11 2.62
N THR A 17 2.10 23.03 3.57
CA THR A 17 3.13 24.08 3.51
C THR A 17 4.21 23.83 4.55
N TYR A 18 5.47 24.16 4.21
CA TYR A 18 6.58 24.08 5.14
C TYR A 18 6.56 25.27 6.12
N GLY A 19 6.59 25.02 7.42
CA GLY A 19 6.50 26.06 8.42
C GLY A 19 6.85 25.61 9.83
N ASP A 20 6.65 26.50 10.80
CA ASP A 20 6.87 26.24 12.21
C ASP A 20 5.62 25.65 12.87
N PHE A 21 5.79 24.54 13.57
CA PHE A 21 4.75 23.87 14.33
C PHE A 21 5.24 23.60 15.76
N PRO A 22 4.37 23.61 16.78
CA PRO A 22 4.78 23.30 18.14
C PRO A 22 5.47 21.94 18.26
N ASP A 23 6.52 21.85 19.07
CA ASP A 23 7.18 20.57 19.35
C ASP A 23 6.21 19.55 19.93
N PRO A 24 6.38 18.25 19.58
CA PRO A 24 5.58 17.20 20.17
C PRO A 24 5.85 17.09 21.68
N LYS A 25 4.80 16.89 22.45
CA LYS A 25 4.94 16.65 23.87
C LYS A 25 5.23 15.17 24.12
N LEU A 26 6.23 14.91 24.94
CA LEU A 26 6.48 13.54 25.42
C LEU A 26 5.35 13.13 26.38
N THR A 27 4.72 12.01 26.10
CA THR A 27 3.68 11.40 26.93
C THR A 27 4.09 9.97 27.31
N GLU A 28 3.44 9.39 28.28
CA GLU A 28 3.71 8.01 28.71
C GLU A 28 3.57 7.03 27.54
N GLY A 29 4.48 6.06 27.46
CA GLY A 29 4.53 5.06 26.38
C GLY A 29 5.03 5.57 25.04
N ARG A 30 5.54 6.81 24.97
CA ARG A 30 6.13 7.39 23.75
C ARG A 30 7.58 7.80 23.95
N GLN A 31 8.29 7.93 22.87
CA GLN A 31 9.67 8.44 22.81
C GLN A 31 9.80 9.49 21.71
N ILE A 32 10.67 10.47 21.90
CA ILE A 32 10.98 11.44 20.86
C ILE A 32 11.92 10.79 19.84
N ALA A 33 11.62 11.04 18.57
CA ALA A 33 12.46 10.61 17.48
C ALA A 33 12.55 11.70 16.41
N THR A 34 13.67 11.76 15.71
CA THR A 34 13.95 12.69 14.61
C THR A 34 13.73 12.00 13.28
N MET A 35 12.96 12.61 12.38
CA MET A 35 12.69 12.07 11.05
C MET A 35 13.99 11.86 10.28
N VAL A 36 14.11 10.72 9.62
CA VAL A 36 15.13 10.42 8.63
C VAL A 36 14.52 10.29 7.24
N ALA A 37 13.40 9.62 7.11
CA ALA A 37 12.64 9.49 5.87
C ALA A 37 11.17 9.16 6.15
N ALA A 38 10.23 9.73 5.38
CA ALA A 38 8.81 9.44 5.49
C ALA A 38 8.14 9.39 4.11
N GLY A 39 7.33 8.35 3.84
CA GLY A 39 6.71 8.11 2.55
C GLY A 39 5.38 8.85 2.36
N ILE A 40 5.15 9.44 1.19
CA ILE A 40 3.84 9.99 0.82
C ILE A 40 3.01 8.87 0.18
N HIS A 41 2.23 8.19 0.99
CA HIS A 41 1.35 7.11 0.54
C HIS A 41 -0.06 7.61 0.18
N PRO A 42 -0.84 6.92 -0.67
CA PRO A 42 -2.23 7.28 -0.94
C PRO A 42 -3.08 7.44 0.32
N ILE A 43 -2.90 6.55 1.31
CA ILE A 43 -3.60 6.62 2.59
C ILE A 43 -3.27 7.91 3.38
N VAL A 44 -2.06 8.45 3.28
CA VAL A 44 -1.69 9.72 3.92
C VAL A 44 -2.56 10.86 3.37
N ARG A 45 -2.75 10.88 2.04
CA ARG A 45 -3.62 11.87 1.38
C ARG A 45 -5.08 11.66 1.75
N ALA A 46 -5.54 10.40 1.77
CA ALA A 46 -6.91 10.06 2.13
C ALA A 46 -7.24 10.44 3.58
N LEU A 47 -6.32 10.21 4.53
CA LEU A 47 -6.47 10.66 5.92
C LEU A 47 -6.47 12.19 6.04
N ALA A 48 -5.57 12.85 5.31
CA ALA A 48 -5.42 14.30 5.29
C ALA A 48 -6.65 15.02 4.69
N SER A 49 -7.34 14.40 3.73
CA SER A 49 -8.58 14.94 3.14
C SER A 49 -9.79 14.89 4.08
N GLY A 50 -9.70 14.15 5.18
CA GLY A 50 -10.83 13.95 6.10
C GLY A 50 -11.90 12.96 5.62
N LYS A 51 -11.77 12.42 4.39
CA LYS A 51 -12.78 11.53 3.77
C LYS A 51 -12.57 10.05 4.10
N HIS A 52 -11.38 9.68 4.61
CA HIS A 52 -11.09 8.30 4.98
C HIS A 52 -11.79 7.93 6.30
N TYR A 53 -12.30 6.70 6.40
CA TYR A 53 -13.03 6.21 7.59
C TYR A 53 -12.23 6.32 8.91
N ALA A 54 -10.90 6.30 8.84
CA ALA A 54 -10.02 6.46 10.00
C ALA A 54 -9.55 7.91 10.21
N SER A 55 -10.03 8.89 9.42
CA SER A 55 -9.66 10.29 9.59
C SER A 55 -10.29 10.87 10.86
N LYS A 56 -9.50 11.63 11.65
CA LYS A 56 -9.97 12.30 12.87
C LYS A 56 -10.38 13.77 12.64
N GLY A 57 -10.19 14.30 11.43
CA GLY A 57 -10.68 15.63 11.03
C GLY A 57 -10.12 16.79 11.84
N ALA A 58 -8.86 16.78 12.22
CA ALA A 58 -8.21 17.84 12.98
C ALA A 58 -7.29 18.68 12.09
N TRP A 59 -7.56 19.98 11.95
CA TRP A 59 -6.71 20.95 11.25
C TRP A 59 -6.47 22.18 12.15
N PRO A 60 -5.28 22.84 12.08
CA PRO A 60 -4.11 22.45 11.28
C PRO A 60 -3.48 21.15 11.79
N MET A 61 -2.93 20.35 10.87
CA MET A 61 -2.28 19.09 11.20
C MET A 61 -0.98 18.87 10.41
N ILE A 62 -0.13 18.02 10.91
CA ILE A 62 1.02 17.48 10.19
C ILE A 62 0.59 16.15 9.56
N PRO A 63 0.62 15.97 8.23
CA PRO A 63 0.34 14.68 7.60
C PRO A 63 1.45 13.65 7.85
N GLY A 64 1.17 12.40 7.49
CA GLY A 64 2.12 11.28 7.53
C GLY A 64 1.73 10.24 8.59
N ILE A 65 1.92 8.96 8.24
CA ILE A 65 1.49 7.82 9.08
C ILE A 65 2.64 6.97 9.58
N ASP A 66 3.69 6.83 8.78
CA ASP A 66 4.87 6.00 9.08
C ASP A 66 6.16 6.71 8.65
N THR A 67 7.26 6.27 9.22
CA THR A 67 8.55 6.93 9.06
C THR A 67 9.71 6.01 9.41
N VAL A 68 10.86 6.27 8.84
CA VAL A 68 12.14 5.91 9.45
C VAL A 68 12.62 7.12 10.25
N ALA A 69 12.93 6.91 11.50
CA ALA A 69 13.37 7.96 12.42
C ALA A 69 14.59 7.51 13.23
N ARG A 70 15.30 8.49 13.79
CA ARG A 70 16.40 8.29 14.72
C ARG A 70 15.95 8.63 16.13
N THR A 71 16.12 7.70 17.04
CA THR A 71 15.86 7.87 18.46
C THR A 71 17.02 8.61 19.16
N GLU A 72 16.80 9.09 20.38
CA GLU A 72 17.82 9.82 21.15
C GLU A 72 19.06 8.97 21.47
N ASP A 73 18.91 7.65 21.59
CA ASP A 73 20.00 6.69 21.75
C ASP A 73 20.75 6.37 20.44
N GLY A 74 20.35 7.02 19.32
CA GLY A 74 21.00 6.91 18.02
C GLY A 74 20.50 5.79 17.13
N ALA A 75 19.61 4.92 17.59
CA ALA A 75 19.08 3.84 16.79
C ALA A 75 18.20 4.35 15.63
N LEU A 76 18.33 3.72 14.45
CA LEU A 76 17.40 3.90 13.34
C LEU A 76 16.24 2.94 13.50
N ILE A 77 15.02 3.47 13.51
CA ILE A 77 13.79 2.69 13.69
C ILE A 77 12.78 2.98 12.59
N TYR A 78 12.00 1.98 12.20
CA TYR A 78 10.73 2.17 11.54
C TYR A 78 9.64 2.30 12.60
N SER A 79 8.78 3.31 12.47
CA SER A 79 7.69 3.61 13.42
C SER A 79 6.55 4.34 12.72
N GLY A 80 5.48 4.62 13.44
CA GLY A 80 4.31 5.35 12.93
C GLY A 80 3.19 5.48 13.95
N PHE A 81 1.97 5.71 13.48
CA PHE A 81 0.76 5.85 14.31
C PHE A 81 0.89 6.96 15.37
N ILE A 82 1.21 8.15 14.88
CA ILE A 82 1.35 9.36 15.70
C ILE A 82 -0.06 9.98 15.89
N ASP A 83 -0.32 10.47 17.10
CA ASP A 83 -1.62 11.07 17.40
C ASP A 83 -1.78 12.45 16.76
N PRO A 84 -2.92 12.73 16.12
CA PRO A 84 -3.24 14.05 15.62
C PRO A 84 -3.20 15.12 16.75
N PRO A 85 -2.81 16.35 16.41
CA PRO A 85 -2.57 16.89 15.07
C PRO A 85 -1.18 16.60 14.50
N TYR A 86 -0.37 15.78 15.16
CA TYR A 86 0.97 15.43 14.71
C TYR A 86 0.94 14.28 13.71
N GLY A 87 1.96 14.23 12.84
CA GLY A 87 2.21 13.19 11.86
C GLY A 87 3.72 13.09 11.57
N THR A 88 4.07 12.29 10.57
CA THR A 88 5.50 11.96 10.34
C THR A 88 6.25 12.95 9.47
N PHE A 89 5.60 13.93 8.83
CA PHE A 89 6.29 14.95 8.02
C PHE A 89 6.71 16.15 8.88
N ALA A 90 7.54 15.89 9.87
CA ALA A 90 8.10 16.87 10.80
C ALA A 90 9.50 16.48 11.22
N GLU A 91 10.31 17.46 11.66
CA GLU A 91 11.65 17.19 12.16
C GLU A 91 11.67 16.25 13.37
N ARG A 92 10.70 16.40 14.28
CA ARG A 92 10.59 15.62 15.51
C ARG A 92 9.17 15.09 15.69
N MET A 93 9.06 13.95 16.33
CA MET A 93 7.78 13.31 16.59
C MET A 93 7.83 12.47 17.87
N ALA A 94 6.69 12.30 18.52
CA ALA A 94 6.52 11.40 19.65
C ALA A 94 5.96 10.06 19.15
N VAL A 95 6.84 9.07 18.91
CA VAL A 95 6.46 7.75 18.41
C VAL A 95 6.12 6.80 19.54
N PRO A 96 5.16 5.86 19.36
CA PRO A 96 4.87 4.84 20.36
C PRO A 96 6.10 3.95 20.61
N ALA A 97 6.48 3.76 21.88
CA ALA A 97 7.60 2.89 22.23
C ALA A 97 7.39 1.42 21.80
N ALA A 98 6.13 0.96 21.77
CA ALA A 98 5.75 -0.36 21.28
C ALA A 98 5.92 -0.52 19.75
N MET A 99 6.10 0.58 19.01
CA MET A 99 6.32 0.58 17.56
C MET A 99 7.78 0.91 17.21
N ARG A 100 8.72 0.46 18.00
CA ARG A 100 10.14 0.58 17.77
C ARG A 100 10.66 -0.65 17.04
N PHE A 101 10.75 -0.57 15.70
CA PHE A 101 11.33 -1.63 14.87
C PHE A 101 12.68 -1.16 14.35
N GLU A 102 13.77 -1.67 14.92
CA GLU A 102 15.12 -1.31 14.50
C GLU A 102 15.37 -1.74 13.05
N LEU A 103 15.99 -0.86 12.26
CA LEU A 103 16.33 -1.19 10.89
C LEU A 103 17.44 -2.25 10.87
N PRO A 104 17.32 -3.25 9.97
CA PRO A 104 18.42 -4.17 9.72
C PRO A 104 19.67 -3.42 9.22
N ASP A 105 20.84 -3.98 9.53
CA ASP A 105 22.11 -3.45 9.04
C ASP A 105 22.11 -3.30 7.52
N GLY A 106 22.56 -2.16 7.03
CA GLY A 106 22.62 -1.86 5.60
C GLY A 106 21.28 -1.51 4.94
N ALA A 107 20.17 -1.47 5.70
CA ALA A 107 18.89 -1.02 5.17
C ALA A 107 18.93 0.46 4.76
N ASP A 108 18.45 0.76 3.57
CA ASP A 108 18.27 2.13 3.10
C ASP A 108 17.00 2.73 3.72
N PRO A 109 17.10 3.77 4.58
CA PRO A 109 15.97 4.40 5.23
C PRO A 109 14.90 4.91 4.25
N VAL A 110 15.32 5.38 3.08
CA VAL A 110 14.42 5.91 2.05
C VAL A 110 13.58 4.79 1.44
N GLN A 111 14.20 3.66 1.13
CA GLN A 111 13.47 2.51 0.60
C GLN A 111 12.53 1.90 1.64
N VAL A 112 12.95 1.82 2.90
CA VAL A 112 12.10 1.35 4.00
C VAL A 112 10.89 2.28 4.16
N ALA A 113 11.10 3.59 4.29
CA ALA A 113 10.00 4.56 4.42
C ALA A 113 9.06 4.58 3.21
N GLY A 114 9.60 4.35 2.00
CA GLY A 114 8.80 4.31 0.76
C GLY A 114 8.04 3.00 0.55
N GLY A 115 8.56 1.89 1.07
CA GLY A 115 8.14 0.54 0.72
C GLY A 115 7.32 -0.21 1.76
N MET A 116 7.48 0.10 3.05
CA MET A 116 6.84 -0.68 4.12
C MET A 116 5.32 -0.68 4.02
N ASN A 117 4.69 0.49 3.99
CA ASN A 117 3.23 0.61 3.92
C ASN A 117 2.64 -0.05 2.66
N PRO A 118 3.05 0.33 1.43
CA PRO A 118 2.50 -0.28 0.22
C PRO A 118 2.88 -1.76 0.06
N GLY A 119 4.01 -2.19 0.60
CA GLY A 119 4.44 -3.58 0.51
C GLY A 119 3.68 -4.51 1.45
N LEU A 120 3.49 -4.09 2.69
CA LEU A 120 2.71 -4.87 3.67
C LEU A 120 1.26 -5.05 3.23
N SER A 121 0.69 -4.10 2.46
CA SER A 121 -0.68 -4.19 1.98
C SER A 121 -0.95 -5.43 1.10
N SER A 122 0.05 -5.90 0.36
CA SER A 122 -0.03 -7.15 -0.40
C SER A 122 0.64 -8.34 0.31
N TRP A 123 1.68 -8.10 1.10
CA TRP A 123 2.40 -9.14 1.81
C TRP A 123 1.51 -9.91 2.78
N LEU A 124 0.72 -9.19 3.57
CA LEU A 124 -0.18 -9.80 4.56
C LEU A 124 -1.22 -10.74 3.94
N PRO A 125 -2.02 -10.33 2.94
CA PRO A 125 -2.96 -11.24 2.30
C PRO A 125 -2.28 -12.39 1.55
N LEU A 126 -1.11 -12.17 0.96
CA LEU A 126 -0.36 -13.24 0.28
C LEU A 126 0.13 -14.32 1.26
N ILE A 127 0.70 -13.94 2.41
CA ILE A 127 1.12 -14.92 3.41
C ILE A 127 -0.08 -15.64 4.05
N ALA A 128 -1.19 -14.93 4.27
CA ALA A 128 -2.42 -15.55 4.77
C ALA A 128 -2.92 -16.61 3.77
N ARG A 129 -2.99 -16.24 2.47
CA ARG A 129 -3.42 -17.18 1.44
C ARG A 129 -2.49 -18.35 1.24
N LYS A 130 -1.17 -18.12 1.33
CA LYS A 130 -0.17 -19.19 1.26
C LYS A 130 -0.29 -20.21 2.40
N LYS A 131 -0.74 -19.78 3.59
CA LYS A 131 -1.00 -20.70 4.71
C LYS A 131 -2.22 -21.60 4.48
N GLU A 132 -3.19 -21.12 3.69
CA GLU A 132 -4.40 -21.89 3.33
C GLU A 132 -4.16 -22.89 2.20
N LEU A 133 -3.17 -22.61 1.34
CA LEU A 133 -2.88 -23.38 0.13
C LEU A 133 -1.46 -23.98 0.21
N GLU A 134 -1.30 -25.18 -0.35
CA GLU A 134 0.06 -25.77 -0.51
C GLU A 134 0.94 -24.92 -1.43
N LYS A 135 0.34 -24.36 -2.50
CA LYS A 135 1.00 -23.50 -3.47
C LYS A 135 0.12 -22.32 -3.84
N LEU A 136 0.75 -21.17 -4.03
CA LEU A 136 0.10 -20.03 -4.68
C LEU A 136 0.10 -20.28 -6.20
N GLY A 137 -1.09 -20.46 -6.76
CA GLY A 137 -1.27 -20.59 -8.21
C GLY A 137 -1.23 -19.22 -8.90
N THR A 138 -2.32 -18.88 -9.62
CA THR A 138 -2.46 -17.57 -10.27
C THR A 138 -2.91 -16.50 -9.29
N VAL A 139 -2.21 -15.36 -9.26
CA VAL A 139 -2.58 -14.16 -8.51
C VAL A 139 -2.97 -13.06 -9.50
N LEU A 140 -4.18 -12.51 -9.39
CA LEU A 140 -4.62 -11.33 -10.14
C LEU A 140 -4.43 -10.08 -9.29
N ILE A 141 -3.86 -9.02 -9.88
CA ILE A 141 -3.63 -7.73 -9.23
C ILE A 141 -4.34 -6.64 -10.04
N LEU A 142 -5.38 -6.05 -9.45
CA LEU A 142 -6.07 -4.89 -10.01
C LEU A 142 -5.36 -3.62 -9.54
N GLY A 143 -4.94 -2.77 -10.50
CA GLY A 143 -4.15 -1.57 -10.22
C GLY A 143 -2.64 -1.83 -10.11
N VAL A 144 -2.12 -2.76 -10.92
CA VAL A 144 -0.69 -3.16 -10.91
C VAL A 144 0.28 -2.02 -11.22
N THR A 145 -0.18 -0.96 -11.87
CA THR A 145 0.67 0.17 -12.32
C THR A 145 1.08 1.13 -11.19
N GLY A 146 0.42 1.04 -10.04
CA GLY A 146 0.81 1.79 -8.84
C GLY A 146 1.94 1.12 -8.05
N MET A 147 2.58 1.86 -7.12
CA MET A 147 3.65 1.32 -6.28
C MET A 147 3.22 0.06 -5.52
N ALA A 148 2.04 0.06 -4.90
CA ALA A 148 1.54 -1.10 -4.16
C ALA A 148 1.34 -2.32 -5.08
N GLY A 149 0.82 -2.10 -6.29
CA GLY A 149 0.67 -3.16 -7.29
C GLY A 149 2.00 -3.73 -7.79
N LEU A 150 2.99 -2.87 -8.05
CA LEU A 150 4.34 -3.31 -8.45
C LEU A 150 5.05 -4.09 -7.34
N LEU A 151 4.86 -3.71 -6.08
CA LEU A 151 5.35 -4.47 -4.93
C LEU A 151 4.59 -5.78 -4.76
N ALA A 152 3.28 -5.79 -5.04
CA ALA A 152 2.47 -7.01 -4.99
C ALA A 152 2.95 -8.07 -6.00
N VAL A 153 3.41 -7.67 -7.20
CA VAL A 153 4.02 -8.58 -8.17
C VAL A 153 5.27 -9.26 -7.57
N GLN A 154 6.18 -8.45 -7.00
CA GLN A 154 7.41 -8.96 -6.39
C GLN A 154 7.10 -9.88 -5.20
N ASN A 155 6.16 -9.48 -4.34
CA ASN A 155 5.74 -10.24 -3.17
C ASN A 155 5.12 -11.59 -3.57
N ALA A 156 4.26 -11.60 -4.59
CA ALA A 156 3.61 -12.81 -5.07
C ALA A 156 4.64 -13.85 -5.57
N PHE A 157 5.58 -13.44 -6.42
CA PHE A 157 6.64 -14.34 -6.89
C PHE A 157 7.59 -14.77 -5.78
N SER A 158 7.96 -13.87 -4.85
CA SER A 158 8.83 -14.23 -3.71
C SER A 158 8.19 -15.26 -2.78
N LEU A 159 6.86 -15.32 -2.75
CA LEU A 159 6.09 -16.30 -1.98
C LEU A 159 5.72 -17.55 -2.78
N GLY A 160 6.13 -17.64 -4.04
CA GLY A 160 5.99 -18.82 -4.89
C GLY A 160 4.70 -18.86 -5.70
N ALA A 161 4.13 -17.69 -6.05
CA ALA A 161 3.06 -17.64 -7.05
C ALA A 161 3.57 -18.19 -8.39
N GLU A 162 2.81 -19.09 -8.98
CA GLU A 162 3.16 -19.69 -10.27
C GLU A 162 2.97 -18.69 -11.42
N ARG A 163 2.00 -17.80 -11.26
CA ARG A 163 1.62 -16.83 -12.29
C ARG A 163 1.05 -15.56 -11.64
N VAL A 164 1.40 -14.41 -12.19
CA VAL A 164 0.85 -13.12 -11.76
C VAL A 164 0.27 -12.40 -12.97
N ILE A 165 -0.99 -11.98 -12.87
CA ILE A 165 -1.68 -11.17 -13.87
C ILE A 165 -1.90 -9.79 -13.25
N GLY A 166 -1.49 -8.74 -13.96
CA GLY A 166 -1.66 -7.37 -13.51
C GLY A 166 -2.51 -6.53 -14.46
N THR A 167 -3.51 -5.83 -13.95
CA THR A 167 -4.34 -4.94 -14.76
C THR A 167 -4.08 -3.48 -14.46
N GLY A 168 -4.19 -2.62 -15.47
CA GLY A 168 -4.02 -1.19 -15.32
C GLY A 168 -4.19 -0.41 -16.61
N ARG A 169 -4.19 0.92 -16.53
CA ARG A 169 -4.35 1.82 -17.70
C ARG A 169 -3.06 2.48 -18.15
N ASN A 170 -2.09 2.63 -17.25
CA ASN A 170 -0.85 3.34 -17.53
C ASN A 170 0.15 2.42 -18.22
N ALA A 171 0.50 2.71 -19.47
CA ALA A 171 1.38 1.87 -20.28
C ALA A 171 2.78 1.71 -19.68
N GLU A 172 3.37 2.76 -19.10
CA GLU A 172 4.68 2.68 -18.47
C GLU A 172 4.63 1.78 -17.22
N GLY A 173 3.60 1.94 -16.38
CA GLY A 173 3.40 1.08 -15.20
C GLY A 173 3.18 -0.39 -15.59
N LEU A 174 2.43 -0.66 -16.67
CA LEU A 174 2.27 -2.01 -17.20
C LEU A 174 3.61 -2.59 -17.71
N LEU A 175 4.43 -1.79 -18.37
CA LEU A 175 5.78 -2.20 -18.78
C LEU A 175 6.66 -2.52 -17.56
N GLN A 176 6.55 -1.74 -16.47
CA GLN A 176 7.27 -2.04 -15.22
C GLN A 176 6.81 -3.34 -14.57
N ALA A 177 5.51 -3.64 -14.62
CA ALA A 177 4.96 -4.91 -14.14
C ALA A 177 5.44 -6.09 -15.01
N ALA A 178 5.43 -5.94 -16.35
CA ALA A 178 5.90 -6.94 -17.28
C ALA A 178 7.41 -7.24 -17.10
N LYS A 179 8.25 -6.23 -16.85
CA LYS A 179 9.68 -6.42 -16.50
C LYS A 179 9.87 -7.25 -15.23
N ARG A 180 8.86 -7.31 -14.36
CA ARG A 180 8.81 -8.15 -13.15
C ARG A 180 8.08 -9.47 -13.38
N GLN A 181 7.97 -9.90 -14.66
CA GLN A 181 7.36 -11.16 -15.09
C GLN A 181 5.84 -11.26 -14.91
N ALA A 182 5.13 -10.19 -14.62
CA ALA A 182 3.68 -10.20 -14.63
C ALA A 182 3.15 -10.21 -16.07
N GLU A 183 2.13 -11.01 -16.32
CA GLU A 183 1.30 -10.85 -17.52
C GLU A 183 0.43 -9.61 -17.32
N THR A 184 0.31 -8.78 -18.35
CA THR A 184 -0.39 -7.49 -18.21
C THR A 184 -1.63 -7.40 -19.08
N VAL A 185 -2.68 -6.79 -18.53
CA VAL A 185 -3.91 -6.45 -19.22
C VAL A 185 -4.09 -4.94 -19.18
N THR A 186 -4.17 -4.33 -20.35
CA THR A 186 -4.50 -2.90 -20.46
C THR A 186 -6.00 -2.72 -20.32
N LEU A 187 -6.42 -1.93 -19.32
CA LEU A 187 -7.81 -1.57 -19.15
C LEU A 187 -8.16 -0.34 -20.00
N THR A 188 -9.30 -0.40 -20.66
CA THR A 188 -9.84 0.65 -21.53
C THR A 188 -10.76 1.62 -20.79
N GLY A 189 -11.34 1.16 -19.67
CA GLY A 189 -12.42 1.85 -18.96
C GLY A 189 -13.82 1.45 -19.45
N ASP A 190 -13.92 0.53 -20.43
CA ASP A 190 -15.16 -0.12 -20.79
C ASP A 190 -15.26 -1.48 -20.08
N ARG A 191 -16.21 -1.60 -19.18
CA ARG A 191 -16.37 -2.77 -18.30
C ARG A 191 -16.46 -4.08 -19.07
N GLN A 192 -17.19 -4.12 -20.19
CA GLN A 192 -17.40 -5.35 -20.96
C GLN A 192 -16.10 -5.77 -21.67
N THR A 193 -15.44 -4.82 -22.32
CA THR A 193 -14.13 -5.04 -22.98
C THR A 193 -13.08 -5.48 -21.97
N ASP A 194 -13.00 -4.81 -20.84
CA ASP A 194 -12.02 -5.09 -19.79
C ASP A 194 -12.27 -6.45 -19.13
N GLY A 195 -13.54 -6.79 -18.87
CA GLY A 195 -13.93 -8.10 -18.34
C GLY A 195 -13.58 -9.25 -19.27
N ALA A 196 -13.84 -9.08 -20.57
CA ALA A 196 -13.47 -10.08 -21.59
C ALA A 196 -11.95 -10.24 -21.71
N ALA A 197 -11.19 -9.13 -21.66
CA ALA A 197 -9.73 -9.15 -21.69
C ALA A 197 -9.14 -9.87 -20.46
N ILE A 198 -9.66 -9.60 -19.27
CA ILE A 198 -9.25 -10.29 -18.03
C ILE A 198 -9.60 -11.78 -18.11
N ALA A 199 -10.83 -12.14 -18.50
CA ALA A 199 -11.27 -13.54 -18.62
C ALA A 199 -10.38 -14.35 -19.56
N LYS A 200 -9.99 -13.75 -20.68
CA LYS A 200 -9.07 -14.38 -21.66
C LYS A 200 -7.73 -14.77 -21.02
N THR A 201 -7.20 -13.96 -20.08
CA THR A 201 -5.93 -14.31 -19.42
C THR A 201 -6.07 -15.48 -18.47
N PHE A 202 -7.24 -15.71 -17.89
CA PHE A 202 -7.43 -16.86 -17.00
C PHE A 202 -7.27 -18.19 -17.74
N GLY A 203 -7.68 -18.24 -19.02
CA GLY A 203 -7.79 -19.49 -19.73
C GLY A 203 -8.72 -20.44 -18.97
N SER A 204 -8.23 -21.65 -18.70
CA SER A 204 -8.98 -22.64 -17.90
C SER A 204 -8.64 -22.61 -16.39
N ASN A 205 -7.77 -21.70 -15.94
CA ASN A 205 -7.23 -21.69 -14.57
C ASN A 205 -7.72 -20.46 -13.79
N ALA A 206 -8.59 -20.68 -12.81
CA ALA A 206 -9.04 -19.61 -11.95
C ALA A 206 -7.89 -19.01 -11.11
N PRO A 207 -7.89 -17.69 -10.84
CA PRO A 207 -6.97 -17.11 -9.87
C PRO A 207 -7.29 -17.64 -8.47
N CYS A 208 -6.26 -18.00 -7.71
CA CYS A 208 -6.45 -18.40 -6.31
C CYS A 208 -6.56 -17.20 -5.36
N LEU A 209 -6.04 -16.05 -5.79
CA LEU A 209 -6.04 -14.80 -5.03
C LEU A 209 -6.20 -13.60 -5.96
N ILE A 210 -7.03 -12.65 -5.56
CA ILE A 210 -7.18 -11.37 -6.22
C ILE A 210 -6.86 -10.27 -5.21
N LEU A 211 -5.91 -9.39 -5.56
CA LEU A 211 -5.53 -8.23 -4.79
C LEU A 211 -6.04 -6.98 -5.51
N ASP A 212 -7.01 -6.32 -4.93
CA ASP A 212 -7.67 -5.16 -5.55
C ASP A 212 -7.28 -3.86 -4.85
N PHE A 213 -6.50 -3.02 -5.55
CA PHE A 213 -6.07 -1.71 -5.06
C PHE A 213 -6.93 -0.56 -5.59
N VAL A 214 -7.95 -0.85 -6.39
CA VAL A 214 -8.65 0.19 -7.15
C VAL A 214 -10.16 0.22 -6.94
N TRP A 215 -10.80 -0.93 -6.71
CA TRP A 215 -12.26 -1.07 -6.60
C TRP A 215 -13.01 -0.45 -7.79
N GLY A 216 -14.32 -0.13 -7.66
CA GLY A 216 -15.11 0.52 -8.71
C GLY A 216 -15.23 -0.32 -10.00
N GLU A 217 -15.24 0.35 -11.16
CA GLU A 217 -15.37 -0.31 -12.47
C GLU A 217 -14.35 -1.41 -12.75
N PRO A 218 -13.07 -1.29 -12.40
CA PRO A 218 -12.12 -2.39 -12.57
C PRO A 218 -12.48 -3.65 -11.76
N ALA A 219 -13.04 -3.49 -10.57
CA ALA A 219 -13.55 -4.60 -9.77
C ALA A 219 -14.75 -5.26 -10.44
N GLU A 220 -15.68 -4.44 -10.97
CA GLU A 220 -16.85 -4.93 -11.71
C GLU A 220 -16.45 -5.71 -12.97
N ALA A 221 -15.45 -5.23 -13.71
CA ALA A 221 -14.89 -5.95 -14.86
C ALA A 221 -14.26 -7.30 -14.43
N ALA A 222 -13.58 -7.34 -13.28
CA ALA A 222 -13.05 -8.59 -12.73
C ALA A 222 -14.19 -9.54 -12.28
N PHE A 223 -15.27 -9.04 -11.71
CA PHE A 223 -16.45 -9.86 -11.37
C PHE A 223 -17.11 -10.46 -12.61
N ASP A 224 -17.20 -9.69 -13.69
CA ASP A 224 -17.70 -10.20 -14.97
C ASP A 224 -16.76 -11.27 -15.55
N ALA A 225 -15.44 -11.03 -15.52
CA ALA A 225 -14.45 -12.01 -15.95
C ALA A 225 -14.57 -13.33 -15.17
N LEU A 226 -14.74 -13.27 -13.86
CA LEU A 226 -14.92 -14.45 -13.02
C LEU A 226 -16.26 -15.16 -13.26
N SER A 227 -17.31 -14.41 -13.63
CA SER A 227 -18.64 -14.96 -13.90
C SER A 227 -18.67 -15.73 -15.22
N TYR A 228 -18.01 -15.23 -16.26
CA TYR A 228 -18.08 -15.76 -17.62
C TYR A 228 -16.93 -16.70 -17.98
N ALA A 229 -15.84 -16.72 -17.23
CA ALA A 229 -14.73 -17.60 -17.53
C ALA A 229 -15.12 -19.09 -17.41
N GLU A 230 -14.75 -19.88 -18.42
CA GLU A 230 -14.91 -21.32 -18.42
C GLU A 230 -13.73 -21.98 -17.71
N PHE A 231 -13.84 -22.12 -16.39
CA PHE A 231 -12.87 -22.86 -15.60
C PHE A 231 -13.11 -24.37 -15.71
N LYS A 232 -12.05 -25.17 -15.65
CA LYS A 232 -12.17 -26.62 -15.61
C LYS A 232 -13.02 -27.06 -14.42
N ALA A 233 -13.96 -27.96 -14.65
CA ALA A 233 -14.85 -28.46 -13.60
C ALA A 233 -14.11 -29.15 -12.44
N THR A 234 -12.88 -29.65 -12.70
CA THR A 234 -11.98 -30.25 -11.71
C THR A 234 -11.26 -29.21 -10.85
N ASP A 235 -11.25 -27.94 -11.26
CA ASP A 235 -10.58 -26.88 -10.52
C ASP A 235 -11.51 -26.39 -9.40
N ASN A 236 -11.49 -27.11 -8.30
CA ASN A 236 -12.12 -26.72 -7.03
C ASN A 236 -11.37 -25.52 -6.42
N VAL A 237 -10.99 -24.55 -7.26
CA VAL A 237 -10.22 -23.39 -6.80
C VAL A 237 -11.11 -22.50 -5.94
N ASP A 238 -10.74 -22.39 -4.69
CA ASP A 238 -11.31 -21.42 -3.77
C ASP A 238 -10.66 -20.07 -4.03
N ILE A 239 -11.43 -19.11 -4.55
CA ILE A 239 -10.95 -17.79 -4.92
C ILE A 239 -11.04 -16.87 -3.70
N ALA A 240 -9.93 -16.32 -3.26
CA ALA A 240 -9.93 -15.24 -2.28
C ALA A 240 -9.83 -13.89 -3.01
N TYR A 241 -10.79 -13.01 -2.81
CA TYR A 241 -10.81 -11.64 -3.34
C TYR A 241 -10.62 -10.66 -2.19
N LEU A 242 -9.54 -9.87 -2.21
CA LEU A 242 -9.19 -8.90 -1.18
C LEU A 242 -9.28 -7.48 -1.76
N GLU A 243 -10.25 -6.70 -1.27
CA GLU A 243 -10.30 -5.25 -1.46
C GLU A 243 -9.26 -4.60 -0.53
N ILE A 244 -8.35 -3.80 -1.09
CA ILE A 244 -7.23 -3.16 -0.38
C ILE A 244 -7.30 -1.64 -0.54
N GLY A 245 -7.87 -1.16 -1.65
CA GLY A 245 -7.95 0.25 -1.92
C GLY A 245 -8.94 0.62 -3.00
N SER A 246 -9.53 1.80 -2.89
CA SER A 246 -10.68 2.28 -3.68
C SER A 246 -10.32 3.47 -4.58
N MET A 247 -9.18 3.39 -5.28
CA MET A 247 -8.68 4.50 -6.10
C MET A 247 -9.53 4.80 -7.35
N ALA A 248 -10.31 3.82 -7.85
CA ALA A 248 -11.18 3.99 -9.01
C ALA A 248 -12.66 4.22 -8.63
N GLY A 249 -13.04 3.93 -7.39
CA GLY A 249 -14.40 4.15 -6.90
C GLY A 249 -14.58 3.68 -5.47
N ALA A 250 -15.49 4.30 -4.74
CA ALA A 250 -15.83 3.91 -3.38
C ALA A 250 -16.79 2.70 -3.32
N GLU A 251 -17.48 2.43 -4.41
CA GLU A 251 -18.50 1.38 -4.53
C GLU A 251 -18.25 0.55 -5.79
N ALA A 252 -18.68 -0.70 -5.78
CA ALA A 252 -18.72 -1.59 -6.93
C ALA A 252 -19.93 -2.53 -6.84
N SER A 253 -20.56 -2.77 -7.99
CA SER A 253 -21.72 -3.66 -8.10
C SER A 253 -21.25 -5.12 -8.16
N LEU A 254 -21.58 -5.89 -7.14
CA LEU A 254 -21.26 -7.31 -7.04
C LEU A 254 -22.45 -8.18 -7.48
N PRO A 255 -22.33 -8.98 -8.56
CA PRO A 255 -23.41 -9.86 -9.00
C PRO A 255 -23.66 -11.00 -8.01
N ALA A 256 -24.89 -11.14 -7.52
CA ALA A 256 -25.28 -12.25 -6.63
C ALA A 256 -25.09 -13.63 -7.28
N SER A 257 -25.16 -13.72 -8.61
CA SER A 257 -24.90 -14.94 -9.37
C SER A 257 -23.46 -15.41 -9.23
N LEU A 258 -22.47 -14.50 -9.21
CA LEU A 258 -21.06 -14.83 -9.01
C LEU A 258 -20.85 -15.58 -7.68
N LEU A 259 -21.44 -15.07 -6.58
CA LEU A 259 -21.31 -15.67 -5.26
C LEU A 259 -21.93 -17.08 -5.15
N ARG A 260 -22.92 -17.39 -6.02
CA ARG A 260 -23.57 -18.69 -6.03
C ARG A 260 -22.96 -19.68 -7.03
N SER A 261 -22.33 -19.17 -8.09
CA SER A 261 -21.78 -20.02 -9.16
C SER A 261 -20.27 -20.30 -9.00
N ARG A 262 -19.59 -19.58 -8.11
CA ARG A 262 -18.16 -19.73 -7.87
C ARG A 262 -17.86 -19.89 -6.39
N ARG A 263 -16.84 -20.65 -6.10
CA ARG A 263 -16.25 -20.75 -4.76
C ARG A 263 -15.37 -19.54 -4.52
N ILE A 264 -15.99 -18.41 -4.11
CA ILE A 264 -15.33 -17.12 -3.92
C ILE A 264 -15.62 -16.57 -2.53
N ARG A 265 -14.60 -16.05 -1.89
CA ARG A 265 -14.68 -15.27 -0.64
C ARG A 265 -14.22 -13.85 -0.92
N ILE A 266 -15.04 -12.86 -0.64
CA ILE A 266 -14.72 -11.45 -0.78
C ILE A 266 -14.56 -10.84 0.61
N SER A 267 -13.44 -10.20 0.86
CA SER A 267 -13.14 -9.52 2.13
C SER A 267 -12.24 -8.30 1.89
N GLY A 268 -12.03 -7.49 2.93
CA GLY A 268 -11.13 -6.34 2.89
C GLY A 268 -9.77 -6.62 3.53
N SER A 269 -8.78 -5.82 3.17
CA SER A 269 -7.47 -5.78 3.82
C SER A 269 -7.08 -4.32 4.08
N GLY A 270 -7.22 -3.87 5.33
CA GLY A 270 -6.94 -2.50 5.74
C GLY A 270 -6.83 -2.38 7.26
N LEU A 271 -6.81 -1.13 7.76
CA LEU A 271 -6.83 -0.86 9.20
C LEU A 271 -8.15 -1.37 9.79
N GLY A 272 -8.09 -2.44 10.57
CA GLY A 272 -9.27 -3.07 11.21
C GLY A 272 -9.67 -4.40 10.62
N SER A 273 -9.13 -4.83 9.47
CA SER A 273 -9.39 -6.15 8.88
C SER A 273 -8.38 -7.22 9.26
N ALA A 274 -7.23 -6.82 9.79
CA ALA A 274 -6.21 -7.71 10.36
C ALA A 274 -5.90 -7.30 11.80
N SER A 275 -5.47 -8.25 12.63
CA SER A 275 -5.04 -7.93 13.99
C SER A 275 -3.75 -7.11 13.97
N LEU A 276 -3.64 -6.13 14.87
CA LEU A 276 -2.42 -5.33 15.00
C LEU A 276 -1.20 -6.23 15.26
N ALA A 277 -1.35 -7.28 16.06
CA ALA A 277 -0.27 -8.23 16.36
C ALA A 277 0.23 -8.95 15.11
N GLU A 278 -0.66 -9.36 14.20
CA GLU A 278 -0.27 -9.99 12.93
C GLU A 278 0.48 -9.01 12.03
N ILE A 279 0.01 -7.76 11.94
CA ILE A 279 0.69 -6.71 11.17
C ILE A 279 2.09 -6.47 11.73
N LEU A 280 2.20 -6.22 13.04
CA LEU A 280 3.47 -5.90 13.70
C LEU A 280 4.48 -7.05 13.60
N ALA A 281 4.05 -8.30 13.66
CA ALA A 281 4.92 -9.47 13.49
C ALA A 281 5.57 -9.54 12.09
N GLN A 282 4.93 -8.94 11.06
CA GLN A 282 5.47 -8.94 9.70
C GLN A 282 6.35 -7.73 9.38
N VAL A 283 6.36 -6.69 10.21
CA VAL A 283 7.20 -5.50 10.00
C VAL A 283 8.68 -5.86 9.89
N PRO A 284 9.31 -6.57 10.85
CA PRO A 284 10.73 -6.93 10.73
C PRO A 284 11.02 -7.85 9.54
N VAL A 285 10.10 -8.76 9.24
CA VAL A 285 10.24 -9.70 8.12
C VAL A 285 10.29 -8.94 6.79
N TYR A 286 9.33 -8.03 6.57
CA TYR A 286 9.25 -7.29 5.33
C TYR A 286 10.39 -6.26 5.19
N MET A 287 10.77 -5.61 6.29
CA MET A 287 11.89 -4.69 6.34
C MET A 287 13.21 -5.37 5.93
N LYS A 288 13.41 -6.63 6.37
CA LYS A 288 14.55 -7.45 5.96
C LYS A 288 14.55 -7.75 4.44
N LEU A 289 13.39 -8.00 3.83
CA LEU A 289 13.29 -8.20 2.38
C LEU A 289 13.73 -6.95 1.59
N ILE A 290 13.37 -5.76 2.08
CA ILE A 290 13.83 -4.50 1.49
C ILE A 290 15.34 -4.34 1.67
N ALA A 291 15.87 -4.56 2.89
CA ALA A 291 17.29 -4.44 3.19
C ALA A 291 18.15 -5.39 2.34
N GLU A 292 17.69 -6.62 2.14
CA GLU A 292 18.35 -7.64 1.29
C GLU A 292 18.16 -7.41 -0.22
N ARG A 293 17.46 -6.34 -0.62
CA ARG A 293 17.10 -6.03 -2.02
C ARG A 293 16.33 -7.14 -2.73
N ARG A 294 15.60 -7.94 -1.97
CA ARG A 294 14.66 -8.93 -2.50
C ARG A 294 13.35 -8.30 -2.97
N VAL A 295 13.12 -7.08 -2.49
CA VAL A 295 12.04 -6.21 -2.93
C VAL A 295 12.64 -4.85 -3.27
N GLU A 296 12.48 -4.43 -4.52
CA GLU A 296 12.94 -3.12 -4.99
C GLU A 296 11.85 -2.08 -4.80
N VAL A 297 12.20 -0.96 -4.16
CA VAL A 297 11.30 0.16 -3.89
C VAL A 297 11.80 1.40 -4.62
N PRO A 298 11.38 1.65 -5.87
CA PRO A 298 11.76 2.87 -6.55
C PRO A 298 11.21 4.11 -5.84
N THR A 299 12.10 5.04 -5.49
CA THR A 299 11.75 6.26 -4.75
C THR A 299 12.18 7.52 -5.47
N ARG A 300 11.52 8.61 -5.14
CA ARG A 300 11.95 9.98 -5.46
C ARG A 300 12.01 10.78 -4.16
N VAL A 301 13.18 11.34 -3.87
CA VAL A 301 13.44 12.02 -2.61
C VAL A 301 13.18 13.51 -2.74
N PHE A 302 12.57 14.10 -1.72
CA PHE A 302 12.33 15.53 -1.59
C PHE A 302 12.72 15.98 -0.18
N PRO A 303 13.39 17.14 -0.03
CA PRO A 303 13.56 17.72 1.29
C PRO A 303 12.19 18.18 1.86
N LEU A 304 12.04 18.17 3.18
CA LEU A 304 10.82 18.59 3.87
C LEU A 304 10.41 20.02 3.48
N SER A 305 11.38 20.89 3.22
CA SER A 305 11.17 22.27 2.76
C SER A 305 10.44 22.33 1.40
N LYS A 306 10.46 21.25 0.61
CA LYS A 306 9.78 21.12 -0.68
C LYS A 306 8.55 20.23 -0.62
N ILE A 307 7.89 20.17 0.53
CA ILE A 307 6.73 19.29 0.73
C ILE A 307 5.61 19.53 -0.28
N ALA A 308 5.37 20.76 -0.71
CA ALA A 308 4.34 21.07 -1.71
C ALA A 308 4.65 20.41 -3.07
N GLU A 309 5.93 20.42 -3.50
CA GLU A 309 6.37 19.73 -4.72
C GLU A 309 6.23 18.20 -4.56
N ALA A 310 6.66 17.66 -3.42
CA ALA A 310 6.54 16.24 -3.10
C ALA A 310 5.06 15.80 -3.08
N TRP A 311 4.20 16.61 -2.50
CA TRP A 311 2.76 16.37 -2.45
C TRP A 311 2.10 16.40 -3.82
N ALA A 312 2.49 17.26 -4.73
CA ALA A 312 1.98 17.32 -6.09
C ALA A 312 2.53 16.21 -7.01
N SER A 313 3.64 15.56 -6.63
CA SER A 313 4.28 14.53 -7.45
C SER A 313 3.40 13.27 -7.56
N ASN A 314 3.13 12.85 -8.80
CA ASN A 314 2.33 11.67 -9.16
C ASN A 314 3.09 10.74 -10.12
N GLU A 315 4.41 10.61 -9.96
CA GLU A 315 5.22 9.75 -10.81
C GLU A 315 4.82 8.28 -10.64
N SER A 316 4.41 7.65 -11.75
CA SER A 316 3.97 6.25 -11.74
C SER A 316 5.13 5.31 -11.34
N GLY A 317 4.83 4.35 -10.50
CA GLY A 317 5.79 3.33 -10.08
C GLY A 317 6.91 3.82 -9.16
N ARG A 318 6.92 5.11 -8.75
CA ARG A 318 7.88 5.66 -7.77
C ARG A 318 7.16 6.25 -6.57
N ARG A 319 7.74 6.07 -5.40
CA ARG A 319 7.23 6.65 -4.16
C ARG A 319 7.95 7.95 -3.83
N SER A 320 7.19 9.05 -3.68
CA SER A 320 7.72 10.27 -3.09
C SER A 320 8.07 10.03 -1.62
N VAL A 321 9.29 10.30 -1.24
CA VAL A 321 9.80 10.18 0.14
C VAL A 321 10.35 11.52 0.56
N VAL A 322 9.92 11.98 1.74
CA VAL A 322 10.37 13.23 2.36
C VAL A 322 11.52 12.92 3.31
N VAL A 323 12.57 13.72 3.25
CA VAL A 323 13.75 13.68 4.13
C VAL A 323 13.96 15.04 4.79
N PRO A 324 14.74 15.16 5.89
CA PRO A 324 15.16 16.44 6.43
C PRO A 324 15.77 17.34 5.36
N GLY A 325 15.61 18.66 5.49
CA GLY A 325 16.18 19.66 4.58
C GLY A 325 17.63 19.98 4.89
#